data_5b0943c61dfdc0a3adc311cc0da981c0
#
_entry.id   5b0943c61dfdc0a3adc311cc0da981c0
#
_cell.length_a   1.000
_cell.length_b   1.000
_cell.length_c   1.000
_cell.angle_alpha   90.00
_cell.angle_beta   90.00
_cell.angle_gamma   90.00
#
_symmetry.space_group_name_H-M   'P 1'
#
loop_
_entity.id
_entity.type
_entity.pdbx_description
1 polymer ?
#
loop_
_entity_poly.entity_id
_entity_poly.type
_entity_poly.pdbx_seq_one_letter_code
_entity_poly.pdbx_strand_id
1 'polypeptide(L)'
;MKNVYDGVVVLDRKGKAEIELPNWFGALNKDFRYQLTAIGSPGPNLYIAEKISEATTSNYGSKSSSNNNNNSRFKIAGGTSGMKVSWQVTGIRKDSWANANRIQVEEEKPDKERGYYLHPELYRQPEDKGISNLLFPKDKREELARAVQK
;
A
#
# COMPACT_ATOMS: atom_id res chain seq x y z
N MET A 1 1.97 1.42 5.08
CA MET A 1 2.39 0.28 4.24
C MET A 1 1.19 -0.48 3.74
N LYS A 2 1.18 -0.85 2.45
CA LYS A 2 0.13 -1.64 1.81
C LYS A 2 0.75 -2.83 1.12
N ASN A 3 0.06 -3.97 1.15
CA ASN A 3 0.33 -5.10 0.29
C ASN A 3 -0.64 -5.06 -0.88
N VAL A 4 -0.15 -5.42 -2.06
CA VAL A 4 -0.94 -5.54 -3.30
C VAL A 4 -0.86 -6.97 -3.78
N TYR A 5 -1.98 -7.52 -4.21
CA TYR A 5 -2.06 -8.80 -4.87
C TYR A 5 -3.00 -8.67 -6.07
N ASP A 6 -2.65 -9.24 -7.19
CA ASP A 6 -3.40 -9.07 -8.43
C ASP A 6 -3.37 -10.33 -9.28
N GLY A 7 -4.22 -10.34 -10.31
CA GLY A 7 -4.29 -11.43 -11.24
C GLY A 7 -5.38 -11.25 -12.30
N VAL A 8 -5.56 -12.28 -13.10
CA VAL A 8 -6.61 -12.35 -14.10
C VAL A 8 -7.42 -13.63 -13.89
N VAL A 9 -8.73 -13.52 -13.99
CA VAL A 9 -9.66 -14.66 -13.91
C VAL A 9 -10.63 -14.66 -15.07
N VAL A 10 -11.07 -15.85 -15.45
CA VAL A 10 -12.16 -16.04 -16.42
C VAL A 10 -13.44 -16.34 -15.63
N LEU A 11 -14.49 -15.59 -15.89
CA LEU A 11 -15.79 -15.79 -15.24
C LEU A 11 -16.47 -17.06 -15.73
N ASP A 12 -17.18 -17.73 -14.83
CA ASP A 12 -17.93 -18.94 -15.10
C ASP A 12 -19.18 -18.68 -15.99
N ARG A 13 -19.98 -19.73 -16.23
CA ARG A 13 -21.22 -19.62 -17.02
C ARG A 13 -22.26 -18.67 -16.42
N LYS A 14 -22.14 -18.36 -15.12
CA LYS A 14 -23.04 -17.44 -14.40
C LYS A 14 -22.46 -16.02 -14.28
N GLY A 15 -21.31 -15.75 -14.95
CA GLY A 15 -20.63 -14.47 -14.87
C GLY A 15 -20.00 -14.20 -13.51
N LYS A 16 -19.51 -15.23 -12.81
CA LYS A 16 -18.93 -15.16 -11.47
C LYS A 16 -17.56 -15.81 -11.42
N ALA A 17 -16.75 -15.40 -10.46
CA ALA A 17 -15.50 -16.09 -10.09
C ALA A 17 -15.25 -15.96 -8.59
N GLU A 18 -14.61 -16.99 -8.01
CA GLU A 18 -14.07 -16.96 -6.65
C GLU A 18 -12.54 -16.90 -6.75
N ILE A 19 -11.93 -15.99 -6.01
CA ILE A 19 -10.48 -15.77 -5.98
C ILE A 19 -9.99 -16.17 -4.60
N GLU A 20 -9.09 -17.14 -4.57
CA GLU A 20 -8.36 -17.53 -3.37
C GLU A 20 -7.01 -16.79 -3.31
N LEU A 21 -6.74 -16.19 -2.19
CA LEU A 21 -5.47 -15.55 -1.85
C LEU A 21 -4.72 -16.41 -0.84
N PRO A 22 -3.39 -16.25 -0.74
CA PRO A 22 -2.64 -16.91 0.31
C PRO A 22 -3.22 -16.61 1.70
N ASN A 23 -3.29 -17.61 2.57
CA ASN A 23 -3.88 -17.50 3.91
C ASN A 23 -3.27 -16.37 4.75
N TRP A 24 -1.97 -16.09 4.56
CA TRP A 24 -1.29 -15.01 5.25
C TRP A 24 -1.81 -13.62 4.87
N PHE A 25 -2.42 -13.46 3.67
CA PHE A 25 -2.86 -12.15 3.21
C PHE A 25 -3.95 -11.56 4.10
N GLY A 26 -4.97 -12.34 4.45
CA GLY A 26 -6.03 -11.91 5.36
C GLY A 26 -5.55 -11.74 6.80
N ALA A 27 -4.59 -12.59 7.24
CA ALA A 27 -4.01 -12.49 8.58
C ALA A 27 -3.16 -11.22 8.75
N LEU A 28 -2.37 -10.87 7.73
CA LEU A 28 -1.39 -9.77 7.77
C LEU A 28 -2.01 -8.40 7.48
N ASN A 29 -3.16 -8.35 6.81
CA ASN A 29 -3.77 -7.13 6.30
C ASN A 29 -5.18 -6.89 6.84
N LYS A 30 -5.63 -5.64 6.71
CA LYS A 30 -6.98 -5.14 6.96
C LYS A 30 -7.36 -4.08 5.93
N ASP A 31 -8.59 -3.58 6.00
CA ASP A 31 -9.09 -2.48 5.15
C ASP A 31 -8.89 -2.77 3.65
N PHE A 32 -9.42 -3.92 3.21
CA PHE A 32 -9.25 -4.39 1.83
C PHE A 32 -9.97 -3.49 0.83
N ARG A 33 -9.28 -3.21 -0.28
CA ARG A 33 -9.83 -2.46 -1.42
C ARG A 33 -9.61 -3.25 -2.69
N TYR A 34 -10.57 -3.15 -3.60
CA TYR A 34 -10.63 -3.96 -4.81
C TYR A 34 -10.72 -3.06 -6.03
N GLN A 35 -10.08 -3.49 -7.11
CA GLN A 35 -10.20 -2.91 -8.44
C GLN A 35 -10.49 -4.04 -9.41
N LEU A 36 -11.46 -3.83 -10.30
CA LEU A 36 -11.85 -4.77 -11.33
C LEU A 36 -11.81 -4.09 -12.68
N THR A 37 -11.22 -4.75 -13.68
CA THR A 37 -11.17 -4.26 -15.05
C THR A 37 -11.56 -5.40 -16.00
N ALA A 38 -12.62 -5.21 -16.76
CA ALA A 38 -13.00 -6.15 -17.82
C ALA A 38 -11.97 -6.11 -18.97
N ILE A 39 -11.62 -7.27 -19.52
CA ILE A 39 -10.65 -7.42 -20.62
C ILE A 39 -11.38 -7.96 -21.84
N GLY A 40 -11.26 -7.27 -22.98
CA GLY A 40 -11.75 -7.69 -24.28
C GLY A 40 -13.20 -7.33 -24.58
N SER A 41 -14.02 -7.00 -23.57
CA SER A 41 -15.40 -6.54 -23.73
C SER A 41 -15.84 -5.66 -22.56
N PRO A 42 -16.83 -4.77 -22.72
CA PRO A 42 -17.36 -3.97 -21.62
C PRO A 42 -17.94 -4.82 -20.49
N GLY A 43 -17.67 -4.47 -19.24
CA GLY A 43 -18.20 -5.13 -18.05
C GLY A 43 -18.76 -4.11 -17.03
N PRO A 44 -19.80 -3.32 -17.41
CA PRO A 44 -20.28 -2.21 -16.58
C PRO A 44 -20.90 -2.65 -15.24
N ASN A 45 -21.31 -3.91 -15.13
CA ASN A 45 -21.98 -4.45 -13.94
C ASN A 45 -21.06 -5.28 -13.05
N LEU A 46 -19.73 -5.30 -13.31
CA LEU A 46 -18.77 -6.00 -12.46
C LEU A 46 -18.75 -5.41 -11.06
N TYR A 47 -18.82 -6.28 -10.05
CA TYR A 47 -18.74 -5.89 -8.64
C TYR A 47 -18.16 -7.00 -7.76
N ILE A 48 -17.75 -6.65 -6.55
CA ILE A 48 -17.32 -7.60 -5.52
C ILE A 48 -18.56 -8.12 -4.79
N ALA A 49 -18.93 -9.36 -5.06
CA ALA A 49 -20.12 -10.00 -4.47
C ALA A 49 -19.87 -10.45 -3.03
N GLU A 50 -18.65 -10.83 -2.70
CA GLU A 50 -18.26 -11.22 -1.34
C GLU A 50 -16.84 -10.68 -1.08
N LYS A 51 -16.66 -10.01 0.05
CA LYS A 51 -15.37 -9.45 0.48
C LYS A 51 -14.56 -10.48 1.25
N ILE A 52 -13.23 -10.28 1.34
CA ILE A 52 -12.39 -11.00 2.28
C ILE A 52 -12.92 -10.75 3.70
N SER A 53 -13.17 -11.83 4.45
CA SER A 53 -13.52 -11.73 5.86
C SER A 53 -12.35 -11.20 6.66
N GLU A 54 -12.53 -10.10 7.36
CA GLU A 54 -11.58 -9.66 8.36
C GLU A 54 -11.73 -10.55 9.60
N ALA A 55 -10.66 -11.21 10.00
CA ALA A 55 -10.62 -11.93 11.27
C ALA A 55 -10.83 -10.93 12.40
N THR A 56 -12.03 -10.90 12.94
CA THR A 56 -12.34 -10.12 14.14
C THR A 56 -11.65 -10.78 15.31
N THR A 57 -10.62 -10.17 15.87
CA THR A 57 -10.07 -10.50 17.17
C THR A 57 -11.05 -10.00 18.24
N SER A 58 -12.25 -10.57 18.28
CA SER A 58 -13.18 -10.32 19.37
C SER A 58 -13.44 -11.62 20.11
N ASN A 59 -13.01 -11.57 21.40
CA ASN A 59 -13.46 -12.40 22.50
C ASN A 59 -12.70 -13.69 22.78
N TYR A 60 -11.75 -13.55 23.64
CA TYR A 60 -11.42 -14.49 24.71
C TYR A 60 -12.74 -14.90 25.39
N GLY A 61 -13.25 -16.09 25.11
CA GLY A 61 -14.30 -16.68 25.92
C GLY A 61 -15.57 -17.21 25.26
N SER A 62 -15.72 -17.25 23.95
CA SER A 62 -16.87 -17.90 23.34
C SER A 62 -16.43 -19.09 22.49
N LYS A 63 -16.76 -20.30 22.94
CA LYS A 63 -16.68 -21.55 22.16
C LYS A 63 -17.77 -21.50 21.08
N SER A 64 -17.51 -20.78 20.00
CA SER A 64 -18.31 -20.85 18.79
C SER A 64 -17.49 -21.62 17.76
N SER A 65 -18.09 -22.64 17.16
CA SER A 65 -17.53 -23.57 16.17
C SER A 65 -16.48 -22.94 15.28
N SER A 66 -15.24 -23.23 15.60
CA SER A 66 -14.08 -22.75 14.87
C SER A 66 -13.89 -23.58 13.61
N ASN A 67 -14.54 -23.21 12.53
CA ASN A 67 -13.90 -23.39 11.24
C ASN A 67 -12.86 -22.27 11.12
N ASN A 68 -11.63 -22.58 11.57
CA ASN A 68 -10.43 -21.77 11.36
C ASN A 68 -10.02 -21.74 9.88
N ASN A 69 -10.97 -21.53 9.00
CA ASN A 69 -10.70 -21.13 7.64
C ASN A 69 -10.48 -19.61 7.68
N ASN A 70 -9.23 -19.24 7.88
CA ASN A 70 -8.74 -17.88 7.60
C ASN A 70 -8.91 -17.66 6.09
N ASN A 71 -10.15 -17.34 5.68
CA ASN A 71 -10.63 -17.46 4.33
C ASN A 71 -10.28 -16.21 3.55
N SER A 72 -9.01 -16.12 3.16
CA SER A 72 -8.51 -15.05 2.29
C SER A 72 -9.05 -15.23 0.87
N ARG A 73 -10.39 -15.17 0.71
CA ARG A 73 -11.07 -15.27 -0.59
C ARG A 73 -12.07 -14.16 -0.76
N PHE A 74 -12.35 -13.82 -2.02
CA PHE A 74 -13.40 -12.88 -2.39
C PHE A 74 -14.08 -13.34 -3.67
N LYS A 75 -15.28 -12.84 -3.94
CA LYS A 75 -16.05 -13.21 -5.13
C LYS A 75 -16.34 -12.02 -6.01
N ILE A 76 -16.16 -12.23 -7.31
CA ILE A 76 -16.52 -11.31 -8.38
C ILE A 76 -17.83 -11.79 -9.01
N ALA A 77 -18.71 -10.86 -9.35
CA ALA A 77 -19.95 -11.16 -10.08
C ALA A 77 -20.32 -10.01 -11.03
N GLY A 78 -21.41 -10.19 -11.79
CA GLY A 78 -21.96 -9.18 -12.68
C GLY A 78 -21.36 -9.12 -14.08
N GLY A 79 -20.48 -10.07 -14.41
CA GLY A 79 -19.95 -10.20 -15.77
C GLY A 79 -20.76 -11.16 -16.64
N THR A 80 -20.27 -11.40 -17.85
CA THR A 80 -20.80 -12.41 -18.78
C THR A 80 -19.97 -13.67 -18.75
N SER A 81 -20.54 -14.80 -19.18
CA SER A 81 -19.85 -16.08 -19.29
C SER A 81 -18.57 -15.95 -20.13
N GLY A 82 -17.45 -16.45 -19.63
CA GLY A 82 -16.17 -16.42 -20.31
C GLY A 82 -15.45 -15.07 -20.33
N MET A 83 -16.03 -14.03 -19.74
CA MET A 83 -15.36 -12.73 -19.64
C MET A 83 -14.07 -12.84 -18.83
N LYS A 84 -13.00 -12.25 -19.32
CA LYS A 84 -11.75 -12.09 -18.59
C LYS A 84 -11.81 -10.82 -17.75
N VAL A 85 -11.42 -10.94 -16.49
CA VAL A 85 -11.38 -9.81 -15.54
C VAL A 85 -10.00 -9.74 -14.90
N SER A 86 -9.32 -8.62 -15.08
CA SER A 86 -8.18 -8.26 -14.25
C SER A 86 -8.69 -7.77 -12.90
N TRP A 87 -8.11 -8.28 -11.83
CA TRP A 87 -8.45 -7.88 -10.48
C TRP A 87 -7.22 -7.50 -9.69
N GLN A 88 -7.38 -6.56 -8.80
CA GLN A 88 -6.36 -6.19 -7.82
C GLN A 88 -7.02 -6.04 -6.45
N VAL A 89 -6.36 -6.54 -5.42
CA VAL A 89 -6.72 -6.31 -4.04
C VAL A 89 -5.56 -5.69 -3.30
N THR A 90 -5.83 -4.65 -2.53
CA THR A 90 -4.87 -4.03 -1.64
C THR A 90 -5.34 -4.16 -0.21
N GLY A 91 -4.40 -4.40 0.71
CA GLY A 91 -4.67 -4.43 2.14
C GLY A 91 -3.64 -3.59 2.90
N ILE A 92 -4.07 -2.94 3.97
CA ILE A 92 -3.19 -2.21 4.87
C ILE A 92 -2.58 -3.21 5.86
N ARG A 93 -1.25 -3.28 5.90
CA ARG A 93 -0.55 -4.13 6.88
C ARG A 93 -0.91 -3.72 8.31
N LYS A 94 -1.20 -4.74 9.15
CA LYS A 94 -1.58 -4.57 10.57
C LYS A 94 -0.62 -5.22 11.56
N ASP A 95 0.48 -5.79 11.06
CA ASP A 95 1.50 -6.39 11.92
C ASP A 95 2.23 -5.33 12.78
N SER A 96 2.84 -5.80 13.87
CA SER A 96 3.50 -4.93 14.86
C SER A 96 4.60 -4.08 14.24
N TRP A 97 5.38 -4.65 13.32
CA TRP A 97 6.45 -3.91 12.66
C TRP A 97 5.90 -2.78 11.78
N ALA A 98 4.89 -3.08 10.95
CA ALA A 98 4.27 -2.08 10.09
C ALA A 98 3.59 -0.96 10.89
N ASN A 99 3.03 -1.28 12.06
CA ASN A 99 2.42 -0.27 12.94
C ASN A 99 3.47 0.63 13.60
N ALA A 100 4.63 0.07 13.99
CA ALA A 100 5.73 0.83 14.58
C ALA A 100 6.48 1.70 13.54
N ASN A 101 6.52 1.27 12.27
CA ASN A 101 7.31 1.92 11.22
C ASN A 101 6.43 2.53 10.10
N ARG A 102 5.28 3.10 10.46
CA ARG A 102 4.45 3.84 9.49
C ARG A 102 5.15 5.11 9.08
N ILE A 103 5.15 5.37 7.76
CA ILE A 103 5.64 6.64 7.23
C ILE A 103 4.72 7.75 7.78
N GLN A 104 5.32 8.69 8.48
CA GLN A 104 4.63 9.89 8.92
C GLN A 104 4.42 10.81 7.71
N VAL A 105 3.25 11.44 7.63
CA VAL A 105 2.95 12.41 6.55
C VAL A 105 3.74 13.69 6.77
N GLU A 106 3.92 14.07 8.02
CA GLU A 106 4.67 15.24 8.47
C GLU A 106 5.56 14.84 9.63
N GLU A 107 6.79 15.30 9.62
CA GLU A 107 7.75 15.15 10.70
C GLU A 107 8.30 16.52 11.07
N GLU A 108 8.40 16.78 12.36
CA GLU A 108 9.05 17.98 12.87
C GLU A 108 10.54 17.96 12.50
N LYS A 109 11.01 19.06 11.93
CA LYS A 109 12.44 19.18 11.62
C LYS A 109 13.25 19.13 12.93
N PRO A 110 14.39 18.38 12.93
CA PRO A 110 15.35 18.48 14.02
C PRO A 110 15.75 19.95 14.26
N ASP A 111 16.04 20.31 15.50
CA ASP A 111 16.33 21.71 15.87
C ASP A 111 17.42 22.35 15.00
N LYS A 112 18.46 21.59 14.64
CA LYS A 112 19.54 22.02 13.75
C LYS A 112 19.10 22.34 12.32
N GLU A 113 17.97 21.79 11.85
CA GLU A 113 17.46 21.98 10.50
C GLU A 113 16.33 23.01 10.44
N ARG A 114 15.85 23.48 11.59
CA ARG A 114 14.83 24.52 11.65
C ARG A 114 15.36 25.81 11.03
N GLY A 115 14.54 26.44 10.17
CA GLY A 115 14.90 27.64 9.41
C GLY A 115 15.73 27.38 8.15
N TYR A 116 16.01 26.12 7.82
CA TYR A 116 16.61 25.72 6.54
C TYR A 116 15.57 25.11 5.61
N TYR A 117 15.77 25.27 4.30
CA TYR A 117 14.86 24.86 3.24
C TYR A 117 15.55 23.96 2.22
N LEU A 118 14.84 23.03 1.65
CA LEU A 118 15.36 22.24 0.53
C LEU A 118 15.58 23.13 -0.71
N HIS A 119 14.64 24.05 -0.94
CA HIS A 119 14.61 25.01 -2.04
C HIS A 119 14.29 26.40 -1.49
N PRO A 120 15.27 27.12 -0.92
CA PRO A 120 15.04 28.42 -0.29
C PRO A 120 14.49 29.47 -1.25
N GLU A 121 14.88 29.41 -2.53
CA GLU A 121 14.45 30.33 -3.59
C GLU A 121 12.91 30.31 -3.78
N LEU A 122 12.26 29.17 -3.59
CA LEU A 122 10.80 29.04 -3.72
C LEU A 122 10.05 29.76 -2.58
N TYR A 123 10.74 29.99 -1.47
CA TYR A 123 10.21 30.66 -0.27
C TYR A 123 10.76 32.07 -0.08
N ARG A 124 11.40 32.63 -1.14
CA ARG A 124 12.05 33.95 -1.11
C ARG A 124 13.08 34.07 0.02
N GLN A 125 13.74 32.96 0.35
CA GLN A 125 14.80 32.93 1.34
C GLN A 125 16.17 32.96 0.64
N PRO A 126 17.18 33.53 1.30
CA PRO A 126 18.52 33.59 0.73
C PRO A 126 19.15 32.20 0.61
N GLU A 127 20.09 32.03 -0.32
CA GLU A 127 20.71 30.75 -0.67
C GLU A 127 21.41 30.07 0.52
N ASP A 128 21.95 30.86 1.48
CA ASP A 128 22.59 30.34 2.69
C ASP A 128 21.63 29.57 3.59
N LYS A 129 20.30 29.78 3.42
CA LYS A 129 19.25 29.01 4.09
C LYS A 129 18.94 27.66 3.41
N GLY A 130 19.68 27.27 2.38
CA GLY A 130 19.59 25.94 1.79
C GLY A 130 20.12 24.87 2.75
N ILE A 131 19.34 23.78 2.96
CA ILE A 131 19.73 22.67 3.84
C ILE A 131 21.04 22.00 3.40
N SER A 132 21.36 22.06 2.11
CA SER A 132 22.63 21.59 1.55
C SER A 132 23.84 22.33 2.12
N ASN A 133 23.68 23.60 2.51
CA ASN A 133 24.77 24.36 3.13
C ASN A 133 25.01 23.95 4.59
N LEU A 134 23.97 23.48 5.27
CA LEU A 134 24.08 22.93 6.61
C LEU A 134 24.73 21.53 6.59
N LEU A 135 24.29 20.66 5.68
CA LEU A 135 24.76 19.28 5.61
C LEU A 135 26.16 19.14 4.97
N PHE A 136 26.45 20.00 3.99
CA PHE A 136 27.71 20.03 3.25
C PHE A 136 28.26 21.45 3.21
N PRO A 137 28.90 21.94 4.28
CA PRO A 137 29.55 23.26 4.31
C PRO A 137 30.55 23.40 3.15
N LYS A 138 30.75 24.63 2.68
CA LYS A 138 31.62 24.92 1.51
C LYS A 138 33.02 24.31 1.66
N ASP A 139 33.59 24.38 2.85
CA ASP A 139 34.92 23.83 3.16
C ASP A 139 35.01 22.34 2.91
N LYS A 140 33.99 21.57 3.31
CA LYS A 140 33.92 20.11 3.02
C LYS A 140 33.71 19.80 1.56
N ARG A 141 32.98 20.63 0.82
CA ARG A 141 32.78 20.44 -0.64
C ARG A 141 34.08 20.66 -1.41
N GLU A 142 34.86 21.66 -1.04
CA GLU A 142 36.15 21.92 -1.64
C GLU A 142 37.18 20.82 -1.30
N GLU A 143 37.15 20.32 -0.08
CA GLU A 143 38.00 19.18 0.32
C GLU A 143 37.70 17.91 -0.49
N LEU A 144 36.39 17.56 -0.63
CA LEU A 144 35.93 16.45 -1.46
C LEU A 144 36.28 16.63 -2.93
N ALA A 145 36.13 17.83 -3.48
CA ALA A 145 36.48 18.12 -4.87
C ALA A 145 37.98 17.94 -5.13
N ARG A 146 38.84 18.35 -4.20
CA ARG A 146 40.33 18.12 -4.29
C ARG A 146 40.69 16.66 -4.14
N ALA A 147 39.93 15.87 -3.35
CA ALA A 147 40.22 14.43 -3.17
C ALA A 147 39.86 13.60 -4.41
N VAL A 148 38.88 14.01 -5.22
CA VAL A 148 38.45 13.33 -6.45
C VAL A 148 39.40 13.62 -7.64
N GLN A 149 40.23 14.68 -7.56
CA GLN A 149 41.20 15.04 -8.62
C GLN A 149 42.57 14.44 -8.43
N LYS A 150 42.78 13.60 -7.43
CA LYS A 150 44.00 12.80 -7.19
C LYS A 150 43.77 11.34 -7.56
#